data_d71978bc07c94d3a2b99572bb8a4c243
#
_entry.id   d71978bc07c94d3a2b99572bb8a4c243
#
_cell.length_a   1.000
_cell.length_b   1.000
_cell.length_c   1.000
_cell.angle_alpha   90.00
_cell.angle_beta   90.00
_cell.angle_gamma   90.00
#
_symmetry.space_group_name_H-M   'P 1'
#
loop_
_entity.id
_entity.type
_entity.pdbx_description
1 polymer ?
#
loop_
_entity_poly.entity_id
_entity_poly.type
_entity_poly.pdbx_seq_one_letter_code
_entity_poly.pdbx_strand_id
1 'polypeptide(L)' 'MTDNGQTTARGEALGVIVCRLDELRQLAASQGLELIGYLLDVAFNESCDAIRRERLSAHGQETTG' A
#
# COMPACT_ATOMS: atom_id res chain seq x y z
N MET A 1 21.23 0.60 10.88
CA MET A 1 20.68 1.96 10.82
C MET A 1 20.10 2.26 9.47
N THR A 2 20.97 2.28 8.49
CA THR A 2 20.55 2.62 7.15
C THR A 2 19.44 1.70 6.65
N ASP A 3 19.62 0.44 6.92
CA ASP A 3 18.63 -0.54 6.46
C ASP A 3 17.29 -0.29 7.08
N ASN A 4 17.29 -0.01 8.37
CA ASN A 4 16.05 0.27 9.05
C ASN A 4 15.40 1.51 8.50
N GLY A 5 16.23 2.52 8.23
CA GLY A 5 15.70 3.75 7.66
C GLY A 5 15.05 3.51 6.32
N GLN A 6 15.69 2.71 5.48
CA GLN A 6 15.12 2.44 4.17
C GLN A 6 13.83 1.66 4.27
N THR A 7 13.82 0.63 5.12
CA THR A 7 12.63 -0.17 5.29
C THR A 7 11.48 0.70 5.80
N THR A 8 11.79 1.56 6.78
CA THR A 8 10.79 2.44 7.33
C THR A 8 10.28 3.41 6.29
N ALA A 9 11.21 3.98 5.50
CA ALA A 9 10.80 4.94 4.48
C ALA A 9 9.88 4.29 3.47
N ARG A 10 10.19 3.06 3.09
CA ARG A 10 9.35 2.35 2.13
C ARG A 10 7.99 2.04 2.73
N GLY A 11 7.98 1.60 3.98
CA GLY A 11 6.72 1.32 4.66
C GLY A 11 5.88 2.57 4.83
N GLU A 12 6.53 3.66 5.17
CA GLU A 12 5.81 4.92 5.32
C GLU A 12 5.24 5.38 3.99
N ALA A 13 6.02 5.23 2.92
CA ALA A 13 5.55 5.61 1.61
C ALA A 13 4.32 4.80 1.22
N LEU A 14 4.36 3.50 1.48
CA LEU A 14 3.22 2.64 1.18
C LEU A 14 2.01 3.06 1.99
N GLY A 15 2.21 3.41 3.24
CA GLY A 15 1.11 3.88 4.08
C GLY A 15 0.47 5.15 3.52
N VAL A 16 1.30 6.08 3.09
CA VAL A 16 0.78 7.31 2.50
C VAL A 16 0.03 7.01 1.22
N ILE A 17 0.59 6.11 0.40
CA ILE A 17 -0.06 5.74 -0.86
C ILE A 17 -1.43 5.14 -0.58
N VAL A 18 -1.52 4.25 0.39
CA VAL A 18 -2.82 3.64 0.72
C VAL A 18 -3.81 4.70 1.16
N CYS A 19 -3.38 5.61 2.02
CA CYS A 19 -4.28 6.65 2.50
C CYS A 19 -4.75 7.54 1.35
N ARG A 20 -3.84 7.92 0.46
CA ARG A 20 -4.21 8.76 -0.66
C ARG A 20 -5.12 8.03 -1.63
N LEU A 21 -4.84 6.76 -1.85
CA LEU A 21 -5.70 5.98 -2.74
C LEU A 21 -7.11 5.87 -2.18
N ASP A 22 -7.23 5.72 -0.88
CA ASP A 22 -8.54 5.64 -0.26
C ASP A 22 -9.30 6.95 -0.48
N GLU A 23 -8.63 8.06 -0.27
CA GLU A 23 -9.27 9.36 -0.49
C GLU A 23 -9.69 9.54 -1.94
N LEU A 24 -8.80 9.11 -2.86
CA LEU A 24 -9.12 9.23 -4.27
C LEU A 24 -10.26 8.32 -4.68
N ARG A 25 -10.32 7.13 -4.10
CA ARG A 25 -11.45 6.23 -4.36
C ARG A 25 -12.76 6.87 -3.97
N GLN A 26 -12.78 7.50 -2.82
CA GLN A 26 -14.00 8.15 -2.34
C GLN A 26 -14.37 9.31 -3.23
N LEU A 27 -13.39 10.06 -3.66
CA LEU A 27 -13.64 11.18 -4.56
C LEU A 27 -14.19 10.68 -5.89
N ALA A 28 -13.59 9.64 -6.44
CA ALA A 28 -14.06 9.09 -7.70
C ALA A 28 -15.49 8.60 -7.57
N ALA A 29 -15.80 7.93 -6.47
CA ALA A 29 -17.14 7.44 -6.23
C ALA A 29 -18.13 8.60 -6.17
N SER A 30 -17.75 9.67 -5.51
CA SER A 30 -18.65 10.80 -5.37
C SER A 30 -18.95 11.48 -6.70
N GLN A 31 -18.06 11.32 -7.66
CA GLN A 31 -18.23 11.91 -8.99
C GLN A 31 -18.75 10.91 -10.01
N GLY A 32 -19.04 9.71 -9.59
CA GLY A 32 -19.53 8.69 -10.50
C GLY A 32 -18.52 8.18 -11.49
N LEU A 33 -17.23 8.30 -11.16
CA LEU A 33 -16.17 7.87 -12.05
C LEU A 33 -15.87 6.40 -11.79
N GLU A 34 -16.67 5.53 -12.38
CA GLU A 34 -16.64 4.11 -12.04
C GLU A 34 -15.34 3.44 -12.43
N LEU A 35 -14.89 3.69 -13.66
CA LEU A 35 -13.66 3.04 -14.11
C LEU A 35 -12.46 3.51 -13.30
N ILE A 36 -12.38 4.82 -13.10
CA ILE A 36 -11.29 5.35 -12.31
C ILE A 36 -11.36 4.80 -10.89
N GLY A 37 -12.55 4.75 -10.33
CA GLY A 37 -12.73 4.18 -9.00
C GLY A 37 -12.28 2.73 -8.94
N TYR A 38 -12.60 1.97 -9.97
CA TYR A 38 -12.20 0.58 -10.01
C TYR A 38 -10.67 0.45 -10.03
N LEU A 39 -10.02 1.26 -10.87
CA LEU A 39 -8.58 1.19 -10.96
C LEU A 39 -7.91 1.63 -9.67
N LEU A 40 -8.49 2.61 -9.01
CA LEU A 40 -7.98 3.05 -7.71
C LEU A 40 -8.16 1.94 -6.67
N ASP A 41 -9.27 1.22 -6.76
CA ASP A 41 -9.51 0.13 -5.84
C ASP A 41 -8.49 -0.98 -6.04
N VAL A 42 -8.19 -1.30 -7.28
CA VAL A 42 -7.18 -2.30 -7.58
C VAL A 42 -5.82 -1.85 -7.04
N ALA A 43 -5.48 -0.58 -7.26
CA ALA A 43 -4.22 -0.06 -6.75
C ALA A 43 -4.19 -0.08 -5.23
N PHE A 44 -5.31 0.22 -4.62
CA PHE A 44 -5.41 0.21 -3.16
C PHE A 44 -5.12 -1.20 -2.63
N ASN A 45 -5.77 -2.19 -3.22
CA ASN A 45 -5.57 -3.56 -2.79
C ASN A 45 -4.15 -4.02 -3.02
N GLU A 46 -3.57 -3.64 -4.14
CA GLU A 46 -2.19 -4.01 -4.42
C GLU A 46 -1.25 -3.35 -3.43
N SER A 47 -1.54 -2.12 -3.06
CA SER A 47 -0.70 -1.41 -2.10
C SER A 47 -0.78 -2.09 -0.73
N CYS A 48 -1.95 -2.52 -0.33
CA CYS A 48 -2.11 -3.25 0.92
C CYS A 48 -1.32 -4.56 0.88
N ASP A 49 -1.37 -5.24 -0.26
CA ASP A 49 -0.60 -6.46 -0.41
C ASP A 49 0.89 -6.17 -0.34
N ALA A 50 1.31 -5.07 -0.91
CA ALA A 50 2.72 -4.70 -0.87
C ALA A 50 3.16 -4.47 0.58
N ILE A 51 2.32 -3.82 1.36
CA ILE A 51 2.64 -3.61 2.77
C ILE A 51 2.79 -4.93 3.48
N ARG A 52 1.86 -5.84 3.21
CA ARG A 52 1.90 -7.15 3.83
C ARG A 52 3.16 -7.89 3.43
N ARG A 53 3.53 -7.82 2.16
CA ARG A 53 4.73 -8.48 1.68
C ARG A 53 5.97 -7.90 2.33
N GLU A 54 5.99 -6.58 2.55
CA GLU A 54 7.12 -5.96 3.23
C GLU A 54 7.25 -6.50 4.65
N ARG A 55 6.13 -6.62 5.34
CA ARG A 55 6.16 -7.16 6.69
C ARG A 55 6.61 -8.60 6.72
N LEU A 56 6.04 -9.39 5.82
CA LEU A 56 6.39 -10.80 5.77
C LEU A 56 7.84 -10.99 5.38
N SER A 57 8.32 -10.15 4.51
CA SER A 57 9.72 -10.20 4.12
C SER A 57 10.62 -9.97 5.32
N ALA A 58 10.22 -9.03 6.16
CA ALA A 58 11.01 -8.71 7.34
C ALA A 58 11.00 -9.86 8.34
N HIS A 59 9.89 -10.57 8.44
CA HIS A 59 9.77 -11.67 9.39
C HIS A 59 9.92 -13.03 8.74
N GLY A 60 9.55 -13.10 7.48
CA GLY A 60 9.46 -14.35 6.79
C GLY A 60 10.76 -15.12 6.74
N GLN A 61 11.84 -14.40 6.70
CA GLN A 61 13.14 -15.07 6.65
C GLN A 61 13.35 -15.94 7.86
N GLU A 62 12.99 -15.41 8.99
CA GLU A 62 13.13 -16.14 10.23
C GLU A 62 12.27 -17.38 10.22
N THR A 63 11.05 -17.17 9.81
CA THR A 63 10.10 -18.24 9.82
C THR A 63 10.52 -19.36 8.89
N THR A 64 10.95 -18.95 7.72
CA THR A 64 11.35 -19.94 6.73
C THR A 64 12.55 -20.71 7.19
N GLY A 65 13.42 -20.03 7.85
CA GLY A 65 14.61 -20.68 8.37
C GLY A 65 14.25 -21.77 9.31
#